data_b4604b071e163a83101719a633630756
#
_entry.id   b4604b071e163a83101719a633630756
#
_cell.length_a   1.000
_cell.length_b   1.000
_cell.length_c   1.000
_cell.angle_alpha   90.00
_cell.angle_beta   90.00
_cell.angle_gamma   90.00
#
_symmetry.space_group_name_H-M   'P 1'
#
loop_
_entity.id
_entity.type
_entity.pdbx_description
1 polymer ?
#
loop_
_entity_poly.entity_id
_entity_poly.type
_entity_poly.pdbx_seq_one_letter_code
_entity_poly.pdbx_strand_id
1 'polypeptide(L)' 'MELRERLANMIAKATDGEVEPADVLAGQARLADLGVTSLAFLRLIDLVEAEFGVELDPAALGSLDELAAYLRQHA' A
#
# COMPACT_ATOMS: atom_id res chain seq x y z
N MET A 1 -4.88 11.56 10.13
CA MET A 1 -5.23 10.25 9.58
C MET A 1 -4.13 9.25 9.93
N GLU A 2 -4.52 8.10 10.40
CA GLU A 2 -3.60 7.06 10.81
C GLU A 2 -2.87 6.47 9.59
N LEU A 3 -1.66 5.93 9.82
CA LEU A 3 -0.81 5.43 8.74
C LEU A 3 -1.49 4.35 7.89
N ARG A 4 -2.13 3.38 8.55
CA ARG A 4 -2.81 2.30 7.81
C ARG A 4 -3.93 2.84 6.91
N GLU A 5 -4.68 3.81 7.40
CA GLU A 5 -5.74 4.43 6.61
C GLU A 5 -5.16 5.20 5.42
N ARG A 6 -4.07 5.92 5.63
CA ARG A 6 -3.40 6.63 4.54
C ARG A 6 -2.93 5.67 3.47
N LEU A 7 -2.30 4.57 3.88
CA LEU A 7 -1.82 3.57 2.94
C LEU A 7 -2.97 2.88 2.21
N ALA A 8 -4.06 2.58 2.91
CA ALA A 8 -5.23 1.97 2.28
C ALA A 8 -5.82 2.90 1.21
N ASN A 9 -5.89 4.19 1.49
CA ASN A 9 -6.35 5.18 0.51
C ASN A 9 -5.40 5.28 -0.68
N MET A 10 -4.10 5.17 -0.45
CA MET A 10 -3.10 5.20 -1.53
C MET A 10 -3.22 3.95 -2.41
N ILE A 11 -3.49 2.79 -1.81
CA ILE A 11 -3.72 1.56 -2.57
C ILE A 11 -4.97 1.70 -3.44
N ALA A 12 -6.05 2.25 -2.88
CA ALA A 12 -7.25 2.52 -3.67
C ALA A 12 -6.96 3.44 -4.85
N LYS A 13 -6.18 4.47 -4.62
CA LYS A 13 -5.80 5.42 -5.67
C LYS A 13 -4.93 4.76 -6.74
N ALA A 14 -3.98 3.92 -6.32
CA ALA A 14 -3.09 3.22 -7.25
C ALA A 14 -3.84 2.22 -8.14
N THR A 15 -4.97 1.71 -7.67
CA THR A 15 -5.81 0.77 -8.42
C THR A 15 -6.99 1.43 -9.12
N ASP A 16 -7.02 2.77 -9.17
CA ASP A 16 -8.12 3.54 -9.75
C ASP A 16 -9.48 3.18 -9.13
N GLY A 17 -9.49 2.88 -7.84
CA GLY A 17 -10.70 2.57 -7.10
C GLY A 17 -11.18 1.13 -7.20
N GLU A 18 -10.46 0.26 -7.88
CA GLU A 18 -10.84 -1.15 -7.98
C GLU A 18 -10.72 -1.87 -6.63
N VAL A 19 -9.75 -1.46 -5.81
CA VAL A 19 -9.59 -1.96 -4.45
C VAL A 19 -10.06 -0.87 -3.49
N GLU A 20 -11.02 -1.19 -2.64
CA GLU A 20 -11.55 -0.23 -1.69
C GLU A 20 -10.72 -0.18 -0.42
N PRO A 21 -10.54 1.00 0.19
CA PRO A 21 -9.78 1.11 1.44
C PRO A 21 -10.31 0.22 2.55
N ALA A 22 -11.63 0.08 2.64
CA ALA A 22 -12.25 -0.75 3.67
C ALA A 22 -11.83 -2.22 3.54
N ASP A 23 -11.68 -2.73 2.32
CA ASP A 23 -11.27 -4.10 2.08
C ASP A 23 -9.81 -4.32 2.48
N VAL A 24 -8.97 -3.32 2.23
CA VAL A 24 -7.56 -3.38 2.63
C VAL A 24 -7.44 -3.39 4.15
N LEU A 25 -8.20 -2.53 4.82
CA LEU A 25 -8.14 -2.39 6.28
C LEU A 25 -8.78 -3.56 7.02
N ALA A 26 -9.80 -4.17 6.43
CA ALA A 26 -10.59 -5.20 7.11
C ALA A 26 -9.88 -6.55 7.18
N GLY A 27 -8.95 -6.82 6.27
CA GLY A 27 -8.38 -8.13 6.12
C GLY A 27 -6.89 -8.21 6.39
N GLN A 28 -6.42 -9.44 6.46
CA GLN A 28 -5.00 -9.74 6.47
C GLN A 28 -4.58 -10.37 5.13
N ALA A 29 -5.39 -10.13 4.11
CA ALA A 29 -5.13 -10.65 2.79
C ALA A 29 -3.90 -9.96 2.19
N ARG A 30 -3.19 -10.69 1.34
CA ARG A 30 -2.11 -10.12 0.58
C ARG A 30 -2.69 -9.14 -0.44
N LEU A 31 -1.95 -8.08 -0.74
CA LEU A 31 -2.42 -7.07 -1.69
C LEU A 31 -2.72 -7.66 -3.06
N ALA A 32 -1.90 -8.64 -3.50
CA ALA A 32 -2.15 -9.33 -4.77
C ALA A 32 -3.49 -10.06 -4.79
N ASP A 33 -3.90 -10.62 -3.64
CA ASP A 33 -5.17 -11.33 -3.52
C ASP A 33 -6.37 -10.39 -3.56
N LEU A 34 -6.16 -9.12 -3.25
CA LEU A 34 -7.20 -8.09 -3.32
C LEU A 34 -7.37 -7.51 -4.72
N GLY A 35 -6.51 -7.90 -5.66
CA GLY A 35 -6.61 -7.42 -7.03
C GLY A 35 -5.60 -6.34 -7.39
N VAL A 36 -4.58 -6.13 -6.57
CA VAL A 36 -3.51 -5.18 -6.89
C VAL A 36 -2.60 -5.81 -7.95
N THR A 37 -2.65 -5.27 -9.16
CA THR A 37 -1.86 -5.76 -10.29
C THR A 37 -0.42 -5.24 -10.22
N SER A 38 0.45 -5.76 -11.09
CA SER A 38 1.84 -5.29 -11.18
C SER A 38 1.93 -3.80 -11.49
N LEU A 39 1.07 -3.31 -12.39
CA LEU A 39 1.03 -1.89 -12.70
C LEU A 39 0.60 -1.07 -11.48
N ALA A 40 -0.40 -1.56 -10.75
CA ALA A 40 -0.86 -0.87 -9.55
C ALA A 40 0.24 -0.86 -8.48
N PHE A 41 1.01 -1.94 -8.35
CA PHE A 41 2.16 -1.94 -7.43
C PHE A 41 3.19 -0.89 -7.80
N LEU A 42 3.50 -0.72 -9.07
CA LEU A 42 4.43 0.32 -9.50
C LEU A 42 3.91 1.71 -9.15
N ARG A 43 2.63 1.95 -9.38
CA ARG A 43 2.00 3.22 -9.01
C ARG A 43 2.03 3.44 -7.51
N LEU A 44 1.78 2.39 -6.75
CA LEU A 44 1.80 2.46 -5.29
C LEU A 44 3.20 2.80 -4.78
N ILE A 45 4.22 2.17 -5.33
CA ILE A 45 5.61 2.47 -4.97
C ILE A 45 5.90 3.96 -5.19
N ASP A 46 5.55 4.49 -6.36
CA ASP A 46 5.77 5.89 -6.67
C ASP A 46 5.05 6.81 -5.71
N LEU A 47 3.78 6.50 -5.39
CA LEU A 47 2.99 7.31 -4.47
C LEU A 47 3.58 7.31 -3.06
N VAL A 48 3.97 6.14 -2.57
CA VAL A 48 4.52 5.99 -1.22
C VAL A 48 5.87 6.69 -1.12
N GLU A 49 6.73 6.51 -2.11
CA GLU A 49 8.04 7.14 -2.10
C GLU A 49 7.93 8.67 -2.13
N ALA A 50 7.00 9.19 -2.92
CA ALA A 50 6.77 10.62 -3.00
C ALA A 50 6.18 11.18 -1.69
N GLU A 51 5.25 10.46 -1.09
CA GLU A 51 4.56 10.92 0.12
C GLU A 51 5.45 10.85 1.36
N PHE A 52 6.23 9.81 1.51
CA PHE A 52 7.01 9.56 2.72
C PHE A 52 8.51 9.85 2.56
N GLY A 53 8.97 10.08 1.34
CA GLY A 53 10.38 10.39 1.10
C GLY A 53 11.32 9.22 1.32
N VAL A 54 10.84 7.99 1.17
CA VAL A 54 11.63 6.77 1.40
C VAL A 54 11.77 5.97 0.12
N GLU A 55 12.82 5.17 0.06
CA GLU A 55 12.98 4.16 -0.98
C GLU A 55 12.29 2.90 -0.53
N LEU A 56 11.35 2.40 -1.33
CA LEU A 56 10.50 1.28 -0.95
C LEU A 56 11.03 -0.03 -1.54
N ASP A 57 11.27 -1.00 -0.65
CA ASP A 57 11.65 -2.35 -1.06
C ASP A 57 10.40 -3.09 -1.54
N PRO A 58 10.37 -3.61 -2.78
CA PRO A 58 9.22 -4.37 -3.26
C PRO A 58 8.82 -5.54 -2.36
N ALA A 59 9.77 -6.12 -1.63
CA ALA A 59 9.46 -7.21 -0.70
C ALA A 59 8.52 -6.77 0.43
N ALA A 60 8.44 -5.47 0.73
CA ALA A 60 7.55 -4.95 1.76
C ALA A 60 6.10 -4.80 1.30
N LEU A 61 5.80 -5.14 0.04
CA LEU A 61 4.48 -4.93 -0.56
C LEU A 61 3.56 -6.15 -0.46
N GLY A 62 3.89 -7.12 0.38
CA GLY A 62 3.05 -8.32 0.52
C GLY A 62 1.68 -8.03 1.10
N SER A 63 1.61 -7.18 2.12
CA SER A 63 0.37 -6.82 2.78
C SER A 63 0.45 -5.39 3.30
N LEU A 64 -0.72 -4.86 3.69
CA LEU A 64 -0.79 -3.54 4.31
C LEU A 64 0.06 -3.48 5.58
N ASP A 65 0.01 -4.53 6.40
CA ASP A 65 0.76 -4.56 7.65
C ASP A 65 2.26 -4.57 7.42
N GLU A 66 2.73 -5.32 6.43
CA GLU A 66 4.15 -5.31 6.07
C GLU A 66 4.61 -3.94 5.60
N LEU A 67 3.80 -3.29 4.77
CA LEU A 67 4.09 -1.97 4.27
C LEU A 67 4.13 -0.94 5.40
N ALA A 68 3.16 -0.98 6.30
CA ALA A 68 3.11 -0.07 7.44
C ALA A 68 4.32 -0.29 8.36
N ALA A 69 4.69 -1.53 8.61
CA ALA A 69 5.85 -1.84 9.44
C ALA A 69 7.15 -1.32 8.82
N TYR A 70 7.30 -1.51 7.50
CA TYR A 70 8.46 -1.00 6.78
C TYR A 70 8.58 0.52 6.92
N LEU A 71 7.49 1.23 6.73
CA LEU A 71 7.50 2.69 6.80
C LEU A 71 7.78 3.20 8.21
N ARG A 72 7.31 2.51 9.23
CA ARG A 72 7.60 2.88 10.62
C ARG A 72 9.09 2.76 10.93
N GLN A 73 9.81 1.87 10.25
CA GLN A 73 11.24 1.68 10.47
C GLN A 73 12.10 2.61 9.62
N HIS A 74 11.61 3.06 8.48
CA HIS A 74 12.42 3.76 7.48
C HIS A 74 11.98 5.20 7.21
N ALA A 75 10.85 5.60 7.69
CA ALA A 75 10.34 6.95 7.45
C ALA A 75 10.44 7.86 8.66
#